data_0016aa8dc0f7c4d413b97076f67d703a
#
_entry.id   0016aa8dc0f7c4d413b97076f67d703a
#
_cell.length_a   1.000
_cell.length_b   1.000
_cell.length_c   1.000
_cell.angle_alpha   90.00
_cell.angle_beta   90.00
_cell.angle_gamma   90.00
#
_symmetry.space_group_name_H-M   'P 1'
#
loop_
_entity.id
_entity.type
_entity.pdbx_description
1 polymer ?
#
loop_
_entity_poly.entity_id
_entity_poly.type
_entity_poly.pdbx_seq_one_letter_code
_entity_poly.pdbx_strand_id
1 'polypeptide(L)' 'MEPVVKVTRTVISAASAARVGKLNGASKIGKIAATAMALEAEKFLAALTKKAVAAANHAGRRVIREEDILFAMKE' A
#
# COMPACT_ATOMS: atom_id res chain seq x y z
N MET A 1 23.52 1.33 4.31
CA MET A 1 23.35 -0.08 4.21
C MET A 1 21.92 -0.50 4.04
N GLU A 2 21.70 -1.23 3.01
CA GLU A 2 20.37 -1.69 2.70
C GLU A 2 19.94 -2.82 3.58
N PRO A 3 18.79 -2.74 4.18
CA PRO A 3 18.30 -3.88 4.90
C PRO A 3 17.97 -4.97 3.93
N VAL A 4 18.29 -6.17 4.31
CA VAL A 4 17.94 -7.32 3.53
C VAL A 4 16.43 -7.48 3.62
N VAL A 5 15.79 -7.53 2.48
CA VAL A 5 14.35 -7.75 2.46
C VAL A 5 14.09 -9.20 2.81
N LYS A 6 13.64 -9.43 4.00
CA LYS A 6 13.30 -10.77 4.38
C LYS A 6 12.00 -11.14 3.70
N VAL A 7 11.92 -12.40 3.33
CA VAL A 7 10.69 -12.90 2.77
C VAL A 7 9.69 -12.99 3.90
N THR A 8 8.92 -11.95 4.06
CA THR A 8 7.88 -11.94 5.05
C THR A 8 6.55 -12.03 4.34
N ARG A 9 5.59 -12.47 5.08
CA ARG A 9 4.25 -12.51 4.55
C ARG A 9 3.78 -11.10 4.32
N THR A 10 3.24 -10.88 3.14
CA THR A 10 2.61 -9.61 2.84
C THR A 10 1.13 -9.87 2.69
N VAL A 11 0.32 -8.88 3.04
CA VAL A 11 -1.11 -8.96 2.83
C VAL A 11 -1.39 -8.71 1.35
N ILE A 12 -0.69 -7.72 0.79
CA ILE A 12 -0.77 -7.47 -0.65
C ILE A 12 0.18 -8.46 -1.32
N SER A 13 -0.30 -9.21 -2.30
CA SER A 13 0.53 -10.24 -2.91
C SER A 13 1.63 -9.64 -3.77
N ALA A 14 2.78 -10.31 -3.76
CA ALA A 14 3.89 -9.91 -4.61
C ALA A 14 3.49 -10.01 -6.09
N ALA A 15 2.65 -10.99 -6.43
CA ALA A 15 2.20 -11.14 -7.80
C ALA A 15 1.37 -9.92 -8.26
N SER A 16 0.52 -9.42 -7.38
CA SER A 16 -0.25 -8.23 -7.70
C SER A 16 0.64 -7.02 -7.86
N ALA A 17 1.63 -6.88 -6.99
CA ALA A 17 2.59 -5.77 -7.09
C ALA A 17 3.36 -5.86 -8.40
N ALA A 18 3.79 -7.06 -8.79
CA ALA A 18 4.51 -7.24 -10.05
C ALA A 18 3.64 -6.87 -11.24
N ARG A 19 2.36 -7.21 -11.16
CA ARG A 19 1.44 -6.87 -12.24
C ARG A 19 1.32 -5.36 -12.42
N VAL A 20 1.22 -4.65 -11.32
CA VAL A 20 1.19 -3.18 -11.39
C VAL A 20 2.47 -2.66 -12.02
N GLY A 21 3.61 -3.23 -11.62
CA GLY A 21 4.89 -2.82 -12.19
C GLY A 21 4.95 -3.02 -13.69
N LYS A 22 4.47 -4.16 -14.16
CA LYS A 22 4.47 -4.44 -15.59
C LYS A 22 3.56 -3.51 -16.36
N LEU A 23 2.43 -3.16 -15.76
CA LEU A 23 1.52 -2.21 -16.39
C LEU A 23 2.14 -0.83 -16.51
N ASN A 24 3.16 -0.57 -15.73
CA ASN A 24 3.83 0.73 -15.71
C ASN A 24 5.21 0.70 -16.36
N GLY A 25 5.47 -0.30 -17.17
CA GLY A 25 6.65 -0.28 -18.02
C GLY A 25 7.74 -1.29 -17.71
N ALA A 26 7.62 -2.03 -16.64
CA ALA A 26 8.65 -3.02 -16.32
C ALA A 26 8.47 -4.25 -17.18
N SER A 27 9.55 -4.72 -17.81
CA SER A 27 9.49 -5.95 -18.60
C SER A 27 9.45 -7.17 -17.70
N LYS A 28 10.24 -7.12 -16.64
CA LYS A 28 10.39 -8.23 -15.73
C LYS A 28 10.63 -7.70 -14.34
N ILE A 29 10.11 -8.40 -13.35
CA ILE A 29 10.31 -8.02 -11.96
C ILE A 29 10.68 -9.25 -11.18
N GLY A 30 11.86 -9.22 -10.56
CA GLY A 30 12.33 -10.34 -9.77
C GLY A 30 11.47 -10.56 -8.54
N LYS A 31 11.52 -11.75 -8.01
CA LYS A 31 10.70 -12.14 -6.87
C LYS A 31 10.91 -11.26 -5.65
N ILE A 32 12.19 -11.02 -5.33
CA ILE A 32 12.52 -10.21 -4.17
C ILE A 32 12.05 -8.77 -4.37
N ALA A 33 12.24 -8.26 -5.58
CA ALA A 33 11.78 -6.91 -5.91
C ALA A 33 10.27 -6.80 -5.78
N ALA A 34 9.55 -7.80 -6.24
CA ALA A 34 8.09 -7.78 -6.16
C ALA A 34 7.62 -7.79 -4.70
N THR A 35 8.31 -8.57 -3.86
CA THR A 35 7.99 -8.59 -2.43
C THR A 35 8.25 -7.24 -1.80
N ALA A 36 9.37 -6.61 -2.16
CA ALA A 36 9.69 -5.29 -1.65
C ALA A 36 8.64 -4.27 -2.06
N MET A 37 8.18 -4.36 -3.31
CA MET A 37 7.13 -3.47 -3.80
C MET A 37 5.84 -3.66 -3.01
N ALA A 38 5.48 -4.90 -2.72
CA ALA A 38 4.28 -5.20 -1.96
C ALA A 38 4.38 -4.63 -0.55
N LEU A 39 5.55 -4.76 0.07
CA LEU A 39 5.76 -4.22 1.42
C LEU A 39 5.63 -2.70 1.43
N GLU A 40 6.19 -2.04 0.43
CA GLU A 40 6.09 -0.58 0.35
C GLU A 40 4.65 -0.15 0.12
N ALA A 41 3.93 -0.88 -0.70
CA ALA A 41 2.53 -0.57 -0.94
C ALA A 41 1.72 -0.72 0.34
N GLU A 42 2.02 -1.74 1.15
CA GLU A 42 1.33 -1.92 2.41
C GLU A 42 1.60 -0.79 3.38
N LYS A 43 2.84 -0.31 3.42
CA LYS A 43 3.18 0.81 4.29
C LYS A 43 2.42 2.06 3.89
N PHE A 44 2.37 2.31 2.61
CA PHE A 44 1.63 3.46 2.09
C PHE A 44 0.15 3.34 2.45
N LEU A 45 -0.41 2.17 2.21
CA LEU A 45 -1.81 1.94 2.47
C LEU A 45 -2.13 2.04 3.96
N ALA A 46 -1.23 1.54 4.81
CA ALA A 46 -1.42 1.61 6.25
C ALA A 46 -1.47 3.06 6.72
N ALA A 47 -0.56 3.88 6.24
CA ALA A 47 -0.53 5.29 6.62
C ALA A 47 -1.78 6.01 6.13
N LEU A 48 -2.18 5.74 4.90
CA LEU A 48 -3.37 6.35 4.33
C LEU A 48 -4.61 5.94 5.12
N THR A 49 -4.70 4.66 5.45
CA THR A 49 -5.85 4.14 6.17
C THR A 49 -5.98 4.74 7.56
N LYS A 50 -4.86 4.93 8.25
CA LYS A 50 -4.91 5.55 9.58
C LYS A 50 -5.52 6.94 9.52
N LYS A 51 -5.14 7.70 8.51
CA LYS A 51 -5.69 9.04 8.33
C LYS A 51 -7.17 8.98 7.98
N ALA A 52 -7.53 8.02 7.11
CA ALA A 52 -8.92 7.89 6.70
C ALA A 52 -9.80 7.45 7.87
N VAL A 53 -9.29 6.57 8.72
CA VAL A 53 -10.02 6.13 9.90
C VAL A 53 -10.28 7.31 10.83
N ALA A 54 -9.25 8.14 11.03
CA ALA A 54 -9.39 9.31 11.88
C ALA A 54 -10.46 10.27 11.31
N ALA A 55 -10.45 10.45 10.00
CA ALA A 55 -11.43 11.32 9.36
C ALA A 55 -12.85 10.78 9.53
N ALA A 56 -13.02 9.48 9.33
CA ALA A 56 -14.33 8.86 9.47
C ALA A 56 -14.82 8.97 10.91
N ASN A 57 -13.94 8.67 11.86
CA ASN A 57 -14.30 8.75 13.28
C ASN A 57 -14.68 10.18 13.68
N HIS A 58 -13.95 11.15 13.16
CA HIS A 58 -14.25 12.54 13.45
C HIS A 58 -15.64 12.91 12.96
N ALA A 59 -16.09 12.29 11.88
CA ALA A 59 -17.42 12.51 11.34
C ALA A 59 -18.46 11.60 11.97
N GLY A 60 -18.10 10.84 12.99
CA GLY A 60 -19.02 9.95 13.68
C GLY A 60 -19.38 8.70 12.91
N ARG A 61 -18.54 8.30 11.98
CA ARG A 61 -18.80 7.12 11.17
C ARG A 61 -17.79 6.04 11.44
N ARG A 62 -18.18 4.82 11.20
CA ARG A 62 -17.28 3.68 11.32
C ARG A 62 -16.81 3.16 9.97
N VAL A 63 -17.57 3.48 8.92
CA VAL A 63 -17.24 3.04 7.57
C VAL A 63 -16.45 4.14 6.89
N ILE A 64 -15.31 3.76 6.32
CA ILE A 64 -14.49 4.69 5.56
C ILE A 64 -15.13 4.89 4.19
N ARG A 65 -15.28 6.13 3.79
CA ARG A 65 -15.85 6.47 2.49
C ARG A 65 -14.79 7.08 1.61
N GLU A 66 -15.11 7.18 0.34
CA GLU A 66 -14.19 7.76 -0.62
C GLU A 66 -13.72 9.15 -0.19
N GLU A 67 -14.61 9.95 0.37
CA GLU A 67 -14.24 11.29 0.81
C GLU A 67 -13.18 11.27 1.91
N ASP A 68 -13.18 10.24 2.74
CA ASP A 68 -12.16 10.09 3.77
C ASP A 68 -10.80 9.79 3.15
N ILE A 69 -10.80 9.00 2.10
CA ILE A 69 -9.57 8.68 1.39
C ILE A 69 -9.02 9.93 0.71
N LEU A 70 -9.90 10.68 0.05
CA LEU A 70 -9.48 11.90 -0.61
C LEU A 70 -8.92 12.91 0.37
N PHE A 71 -9.54 13.01 1.53
CA PHE A 71 -9.03 13.88 2.58
C PHE A 71 -7.66 13.43 3.07
N ALA A 72 -7.53 12.12 3.28
CA ALA A 72 -6.26 11.56 3.75
C ALA A 72 -5.11 11.81 2.76
N MET A 73 -5.42 11.80 1.48
CA MET A 73 -4.42 12.05 0.45
C MET A 73 -3.89 13.46 0.44
N LYS A 74 -4.66 14.39 0.95
CA LYS A 74 -4.24 15.79 0.99
C LYS A 74 -3.33 16.11 2.18
N GLU A 75 -3.34 15.26 3.19
CA GLU A 75 -2.55 15.49 4.39
C GLU A 75 -1.07 15.06 4.29
#